data_6bd787783d0d0a8414336270215e0af6
#
_entry.id   6bd787783d0d0a8414336270215e0af6
#
_cell.length_a   1.000
_cell.length_b   1.000
_cell.length_c   1.000
_cell.angle_alpha   90.00
_cell.angle_beta   90.00
_cell.angle_gamma   90.00
#
_symmetry.space_group_name_H-M   'P 1'
#
loop_
_entity.id
_entity.type
_entity.pdbx_description
1 polymer ?
#
loop_
_entity_poly.entity_id
_entity_poly.type
_entity_poly.pdbx_seq_one_letter_code
_entity_poly.pdbx_strand_id
1 'polypeptide(L)'
;MELKEYIVSVNATVLETMNRINENAREIAFVCDEERVFYGTVTDGDVRRYLLGGGEVGGSIMCVMNRTPYVIHYPRNEEIDYMEIMRERIITAIPIINNAGKLIDAISIYDERIEIPKINVPVVIMAGGKGTRLKPYTDILPKPLIPIGNKTITERIIDTFMKNGCSRFFMIVNYKRDFIKSYFQYGKKDYDMTFLDENEYRGTGGGLSLLKGAMHETFIVTNCDIIIEDVYEKYLREHKEKKNLVTVVAAKKNMQLAYGIMNVDETGELLEMEEKPKYSFLTNTGFYIIEPEFLDYIPEGNFIHMPDILQKCMQEGKRIGAYQIEEEKWLDMGQFEEMEKMRQRFE
;
A
#
# COMPACT_ATOMS: atom_id res chain seq x y z
N MET A 1 15.15 -12.93 -12.21
CA MET A 1 16.41 -12.18 -12.30
C MET A 1 17.58 -13.14 -12.43
N GLU A 2 18.53 -12.93 -13.35
CA GLU A 2 19.76 -13.70 -13.32
C GLU A 2 20.80 -12.99 -12.46
N LEU A 3 21.22 -13.62 -11.36
CA LEU A 3 22.21 -13.06 -10.41
C LEU A 3 23.50 -12.56 -11.12
N LYS A 4 23.85 -13.17 -12.26
CA LYS A 4 25.01 -12.79 -13.07
C LYS A 4 24.98 -11.35 -13.59
N GLU A 5 23.79 -10.77 -13.78
CA GLU A 5 23.62 -9.41 -14.29
C GLU A 5 24.05 -8.35 -13.27
N TYR A 6 24.13 -8.72 -11.99
CA TYR A 6 24.53 -7.82 -10.90
C TYR A 6 26.00 -7.94 -10.50
N ILE A 7 26.69 -9.02 -10.94
CA ILE A 7 28.05 -9.31 -10.47
C ILE A 7 29.05 -8.55 -11.31
N VAL A 8 29.98 -7.89 -10.61
CA VAL A 8 31.20 -7.32 -11.17
C VAL A 8 32.43 -7.93 -10.48
N SER A 9 33.53 -8.03 -11.22
CA SER A 9 34.80 -8.56 -10.68
C SER A 9 35.36 -7.61 -9.63
N VAL A 10 35.98 -8.16 -8.59
CA VAL A 10 36.77 -7.42 -7.61
C VAL A 10 37.93 -6.64 -8.27
N ASN A 11 38.36 -7.05 -9.45
CA ASN A 11 39.40 -6.42 -10.25
C ASN A 11 38.83 -5.41 -11.27
N ALA A 12 37.51 -5.19 -11.31
CA ALA A 12 36.89 -4.27 -12.26
C ALA A 12 37.27 -2.81 -11.98
N THR A 13 37.24 -2.02 -13.05
CA THR A 13 37.34 -0.57 -12.99
C THR A 13 35.98 0.07 -12.63
N VAL A 14 36.01 1.31 -12.23
CA VAL A 14 34.79 2.10 -12.00
C VAL A 14 33.95 2.16 -13.27
N LEU A 15 34.57 2.36 -14.45
CA LEU A 15 33.90 2.42 -15.74
C LEU A 15 33.17 1.10 -16.09
N GLU A 16 33.83 -0.04 -15.90
CA GLU A 16 33.21 -1.34 -16.13
C GLU A 16 32.03 -1.57 -15.22
N THR A 17 32.13 -1.13 -13.95
CA THR A 17 31.03 -1.24 -12.98
C THR A 17 29.86 -0.32 -13.33
N MET A 18 30.14 0.92 -13.77
CA MET A 18 29.09 1.84 -14.26
C MET A 18 28.34 1.25 -15.45
N ASN A 19 29.06 0.65 -16.41
CA ASN A 19 28.43 -0.01 -17.56
C ASN A 19 27.54 -1.16 -17.09
N ARG A 20 27.98 -1.98 -16.15
CA ARG A 20 27.18 -3.07 -15.57
C ARG A 20 25.92 -2.57 -14.87
N ILE A 21 26.04 -1.50 -14.08
CA ILE A 21 24.88 -0.88 -13.40
C ILE A 21 23.89 -0.30 -14.42
N ASN A 22 24.39 0.29 -15.50
CA ASN A 22 23.55 0.83 -16.57
C ASN A 22 22.85 -0.30 -17.36
N GLU A 23 23.57 -1.39 -17.68
CA GLU A 23 23.03 -2.55 -18.40
C GLU A 23 21.93 -3.27 -17.60
N ASN A 24 22.14 -3.45 -16.29
CA ASN A 24 21.14 -4.14 -15.45
C ASN A 24 19.93 -3.27 -15.08
N ALA A 25 20.00 -1.94 -15.30
CA ALA A 25 18.96 -0.96 -15.00
C ALA A 25 18.41 -1.06 -13.54
N ARG A 26 19.25 -1.47 -12.57
CA ARG A 26 18.86 -1.76 -11.17
C ARG A 26 19.63 -0.93 -10.15
N GLU A 27 20.46 0.01 -10.61
CA GLU A 27 21.19 0.98 -9.80
C GLU A 27 22.21 0.41 -8.80
N ILE A 28 22.50 -0.89 -8.85
CA ILE A 28 23.43 -1.58 -7.94
C ILE A 28 24.20 -2.70 -8.64
N ALA A 29 25.45 -2.93 -8.18
CA ALA A 29 26.27 -4.08 -8.53
C ALA A 29 26.85 -4.75 -7.27
N PHE A 30 27.09 -6.06 -7.35
CA PHE A 30 27.72 -6.88 -6.30
C PHE A 30 29.15 -7.21 -6.71
N VAL A 31 30.10 -6.83 -5.87
CA VAL A 31 31.54 -7.07 -6.13
C VAL A 31 31.91 -8.44 -5.61
N CYS A 32 32.37 -9.33 -6.51
CA CYS A 32 32.77 -10.70 -6.19
C CYS A 32 34.08 -11.06 -6.91
N ASP A 33 34.78 -12.09 -6.40
CA ASP A 33 35.85 -12.75 -7.14
C ASP A 33 35.33 -13.87 -8.08
N GLU A 34 36.25 -14.59 -8.72
CA GLU A 34 35.93 -15.69 -9.64
C GLU A 34 35.20 -16.87 -8.95
N GLU A 35 35.43 -17.06 -7.64
CA GLU A 35 34.78 -18.07 -6.83
C GLU A 35 33.46 -17.61 -6.21
N ARG A 36 32.98 -16.39 -6.56
CA ARG A 36 31.81 -15.73 -6.02
C ARG A 36 31.90 -15.34 -4.53
N VAL A 37 33.10 -15.23 -3.96
CA VAL A 37 33.25 -14.64 -2.63
C VAL A 37 32.82 -13.18 -2.72
N PHE A 38 31.92 -12.77 -1.83
CA PHE A 38 31.31 -11.43 -1.83
C PHE A 38 32.19 -10.42 -1.08
N TYR A 39 32.50 -9.28 -1.69
CA TYR A 39 33.33 -8.21 -1.12
C TYR A 39 32.56 -6.96 -0.75
N GLY A 40 31.44 -6.67 -1.42
CA GLY A 40 30.63 -5.49 -1.14
C GLY A 40 29.66 -5.16 -2.26
N THR A 41 29.02 -4.00 -2.12
CA THR A 41 28.07 -3.45 -3.10
C THR A 41 28.56 -2.14 -3.65
N VAL A 42 28.14 -1.79 -4.86
CA VAL A 42 28.36 -0.48 -5.49
C VAL A 42 27.04 0.01 -6.07
N THR A 43 26.68 1.23 -5.74
CA THR A 43 25.50 1.91 -6.31
C THR A 43 25.95 3.07 -7.21
N ASP A 44 25.04 3.57 -8.05
CA ASP A 44 25.28 4.79 -8.84
C ASP A 44 25.69 5.97 -7.94
N GLY A 45 25.07 6.08 -6.76
CA GLY A 45 25.41 7.08 -5.76
C GLY A 45 26.83 6.96 -5.21
N ASP A 46 27.36 5.74 -5.03
CA ASP A 46 28.74 5.52 -4.59
C ASP A 46 29.74 5.97 -5.66
N VAL A 47 29.50 5.60 -6.91
CA VAL A 47 30.32 6.02 -8.05
C VAL A 47 30.31 7.53 -8.19
N ARG A 48 29.14 8.16 -8.11
CA ARG A 48 29.02 9.62 -8.22
C ARG A 48 29.81 10.33 -7.12
N ARG A 49 29.71 9.89 -5.87
CA ARG A 49 30.48 10.46 -4.75
C ARG A 49 31.98 10.34 -4.96
N TYR A 50 32.45 9.17 -5.42
CA TYR A 50 33.84 8.93 -5.72
C TYR A 50 34.38 9.88 -6.80
N LEU A 51 33.68 10.04 -7.91
CA LEU A 51 34.08 10.93 -9.01
C LEU A 51 34.07 12.41 -8.61
N LEU A 52 33.06 12.85 -7.84
CA LEU A 52 32.99 14.20 -7.29
C LEU A 52 34.12 14.48 -6.27
N GLY A 53 34.63 13.44 -5.63
CA GLY A 53 35.81 13.51 -4.75
C GLY A 53 37.16 13.53 -5.49
N GLY A 54 37.15 13.58 -6.83
CA GLY A 54 38.38 13.61 -7.67
C GLY A 54 38.89 12.23 -8.07
N GLY A 55 38.09 11.18 -7.91
CA GLY A 55 38.40 9.83 -8.38
C GLY A 55 38.35 9.73 -9.91
N GLU A 56 39.02 8.73 -10.47
CA GLU A 56 39.10 8.50 -11.91
C GLU A 56 38.22 7.31 -12.34
N VAL A 57 37.62 7.40 -13.54
CA VAL A 57 36.77 6.30 -14.08
C VAL A 57 37.56 5.00 -14.34
N GLY A 58 38.86 5.11 -14.57
CA GLY A 58 39.80 3.99 -14.70
C GLY A 58 40.26 3.40 -13.35
N GLY A 59 39.87 4.01 -12.23
CA GLY A 59 40.24 3.55 -10.89
C GLY A 59 39.62 2.20 -10.53
N SER A 60 40.19 1.54 -9.51
CA SER A 60 39.70 0.26 -9.02
C SER A 60 38.38 0.41 -8.29
N ILE A 61 37.44 -0.51 -8.55
CA ILE A 61 36.14 -0.56 -7.86
C ILE A 61 36.26 -0.78 -6.34
N MET A 62 37.36 -1.38 -5.90
CA MET A 62 37.67 -1.58 -4.49
C MET A 62 37.76 -0.27 -3.68
N CYS A 63 38.02 0.87 -4.36
CA CYS A 63 38.07 2.19 -3.72
C CYS A 63 36.68 2.84 -3.56
N VAL A 64 35.66 2.30 -4.25
CA VAL A 64 34.31 2.85 -4.33
C VAL A 64 33.30 2.06 -3.54
N MET A 65 33.45 0.73 -3.50
CA MET A 65 32.45 -0.16 -2.95
C MET A 65 32.17 0.06 -1.46
N ASN A 66 30.92 -0.12 -1.08
CA ASN A 66 30.52 -0.27 0.32
C ASN A 66 30.92 -1.68 0.79
N ARG A 67 31.84 -1.75 1.75
CA ARG A 67 32.36 -3.02 2.29
C ARG A 67 31.51 -3.63 3.39
N THR A 68 30.56 -2.89 3.93
CA THR A 68 29.68 -3.29 5.03
C THR A 68 28.20 -3.09 4.65
N PRO A 69 27.75 -3.61 3.50
CA PRO A 69 26.34 -3.51 3.12
C PRO A 69 25.49 -4.41 4.05
N TYR A 70 24.18 -4.16 4.05
CA TYR A 70 23.27 -5.11 4.65
C TYR A 70 23.25 -6.40 3.82
N VAL A 71 23.47 -7.55 4.46
CA VAL A 71 23.50 -8.88 3.83
C VAL A 71 22.58 -9.84 4.55
N ILE A 72 22.04 -10.79 3.82
CA ILE A 72 21.27 -11.91 4.36
C ILE A 72 22.16 -13.15 4.37
N HIS A 73 22.23 -13.83 5.52
CA HIS A 73 22.92 -15.10 5.64
C HIS A 73 21.96 -16.27 5.34
N TYR A 74 22.39 -17.20 4.49
CA TYR A 74 21.63 -18.42 4.19
C TYR A 74 21.86 -19.51 5.25
N PRO A 75 20.78 -20.21 5.71
CA PRO A 75 19.38 -20.05 5.33
C PRO A 75 18.79 -18.73 5.86
N ARG A 76 18.00 -18.07 5.01
CA ARG A 76 17.35 -16.81 5.39
C ARG A 76 16.28 -17.07 6.45
N ASN A 77 16.07 -16.10 7.33
CA ASN A 77 14.93 -16.13 8.24
C ASN A 77 13.66 -15.67 7.48
N GLU A 78 12.71 -16.59 7.28
CA GLU A 78 11.46 -16.31 6.57
C GLU A 78 10.48 -15.42 7.35
N GLU A 79 10.69 -15.24 8.65
CA GLU A 79 9.88 -14.34 9.49
C GLU A 79 10.23 -12.86 9.31
N ILE A 80 11.39 -12.55 8.68
CA ILE A 80 11.86 -11.19 8.47
C ILE A 80 11.29 -10.64 7.15
N ASP A 81 10.59 -9.50 7.22
CA ASP A 81 10.18 -8.74 6.05
C ASP A 81 11.39 -7.94 5.50
N TYR A 82 12.14 -8.57 4.62
CA TYR A 82 13.31 -7.93 3.99
C TYR A 82 12.92 -6.74 3.10
N MET A 83 11.68 -6.68 2.60
CA MET A 83 11.21 -5.53 1.84
C MET A 83 10.98 -4.30 2.71
N GLU A 84 10.52 -4.49 3.94
CA GLU A 84 10.41 -3.41 4.91
C GLU A 84 11.80 -2.85 5.26
N ILE A 85 12.78 -3.74 5.51
CA ILE A 85 14.18 -3.35 5.74
C ILE A 85 14.74 -2.57 4.55
N MET A 86 14.45 -3.00 3.31
CA MET A 86 14.92 -2.31 2.10
C MET A 86 14.33 -0.90 2.00
N ARG A 87 13.04 -0.71 2.34
CA ARG A 87 12.39 0.60 2.36
C ARG A 87 12.97 1.51 3.44
N GLU A 88 13.10 1.02 4.67
CA GLU A 88 13.65 1.79 5.79
C GLU A 88 15.09 2.24 5.54
N ARG A 89 15.89 1.39 4.92
CA ARG A 89 17.31 1.67 4.64
C ARG A 89 17.55 2.31 3.28
N ILE A 90 16.50 2.49 2.48
CA ILE A 90 16.57 3.07 1.11
C ILE A 90 17.58 2.29 0.26
N ILE A 91 17.48 0.95 0.25
CA ILE A 91 18.34 0.06 -0.56
C ILE A 91 17.50 -0.71 -1.56
N THR A 92 18.03 -0.87 -2.78
CA THR A 92 17.32 -1.47 -3.92
C THR A 92 17.53 -2.96 -4.04
N ALA A 93 18.59 -3.52 -3.45
CA ALA A 93 18.83 -4.95 -3.39
C ALA A 93 19.66 -5.36 -2.15
N ILE A 94 19.40 -6.57 -1.64
CA ILE A 94 20.14 -7.20 -0.53
C ILE A 94 20.80 -8.48 -1.03
N PRO A 95 22.13 -8.60 -0.99
CA PRO A 95 22.81 -9.86 -1.34
C PRO A 95 22.58 -10.92 -0.28
N ILE A 96 22.43 -12.18 -0.73
CA ILE A 96 22.33 -13.39 0.11
C ILE A 96 23.63 -14.15 -0.01
N ILE A 97 24.32 -14.34 1.11
CA ILE A 97 25.59 -15.06 1.19
C ILE A 97 25.45 -16.34 2.01
N ASN A 98 26.22 -17.35 1.65
CA ASN A 98 26.30 -18.58 2.45
C ASN A 98 27.35 -18.47 3.58
N ASN A 99 27.50 -19.53 4.38
CA ASN A 99 28.46 -19.59 5.48
C ASN A 99 29.94 -19.49 5.05
N ALA A 100 30.23 -19.69 3.76
CA ALA A 100 31.57 -19.50 3.19
C ALA A 100 31.77 -18.09 2.63
N GLY A 101 30.83 -17.16 2.85
CA GLY A 101 30.88 -15.79 2.33
C GLY A 101 30.65 -15.67 0.82
N LYS A 102 30.15 -16.74 0.16
CA LYS A 102 29.87 -16.70 -1.28
C LYS A 102 28.46 -16.16 -1.56
N LEU A 103 28.36 -15.30 -2.55
CA LEU A 103 27.09 -14.78 -3.05
C LEU A 103 26.32 -15.89 -3.76
N ILE A 104 25.15 -16.26 -3.22
CA ILE A 104 24.31 -17.33 -3.74
C ILE A 104 23.03 -16.84 -4.38
N ASP A 105 22.50 -15.72 -3.90
CA ASP A 105 21.28 -15.09 -4.42
C ASP A 105 21.23 -13.61 -4.00
N ALA A 106 20.17 -12.90 -4.37
CA ALA A 106 19.87 -11.56 -3.90
C ALA A 106 18.36 -11.33 -3.86
N ILE A 107 17.90 -10.45 -3.00
CA ILE A 107 16.52 -9.91 -3.00
C ILE A 107 16.61 -8.50 -3.56
N SER A 108 15.74 -8.17 -4.53
CA SER A 108 15.65 -6.83 -5.11
C SER A 108 14.23 -6.30 -5.02
N ILE A 109 14.07 -4.99 -4.82
CA ILE A 109 12.74 -4.33 -4.91
C ILE A 109 12.10 -4.51 -6.30
N TYR A 110 12.90 -4.84 -7.31
CA TYR A 110 12.46 -5.09 -8.69
C TYR A 110 12.18 -6.57 -8.96
N ASP A 111 12.32 -7.45 -7.96
CA ASP A 111 12.05 -8.87 -8.14
C ASP A 111 10.54 -9.15 -8.14
N GLU A 112 10.03 -9.51 -9.30
CA GLU A 112 8.67 -10.04 -9.45
C GLU A 112 8.45 -11.37 -8.69
N ARG A 113 9.51 -11.96 -8.11
CA ARG A 113 9.51 -13.23 -7.38
C ARG A 113 9.21 -13.12 -5.89
N ILE A 114 9.02 -11.92 -5.35
CA ILE A 114 8.45 -11.80 -4.01
C ILE A 114 6.99 -12.13 -4.19
N GLU A 115 6.64 -13.39 -4.02
CA GLU A 115 5.25 -13.81 -3.91
C GLU A 115 4.66 -13.06 -2.72
N ILE A 116 3.94 -11.98 -3.03
CA ILE A 116 3.05 -11.34 -2.06
C ILE A 116 2.14 -12.48 -1.57
N PRO A 117 2.15 -12.80 -0.26
CA PRO A 117 1.28 -13.85 0.27
C PRO A 117 -0.14 -13.57 -0.18
N LYS A 118 -0.68 -14.48 -0.99
CA LYS A 118 -1.98 -14.28 -1.63
C LYS A 118 -3.09 -14.55 -0.63
N ILE A 119 -3.97 -13.59 -0.48
CA ILE A 119 -5.25 -13.77 0.21
C ILE A 119 -6.32 -14.04 -0.85
N ASN A 120 -7.21 -14.98 -0.56
CA ASN A 120 -8.34 -15.29 -1.45
C ASN A 120 -9.67 -15.04 -0.75
N VAL A 121 -9.90 -13.78 -0.40
CA VAL A 121 -11.14 -13.33 0.25
C VAL A 121 -11.96 -12.47 -0.71
N PRO A 122 -13.30 -12.47 -0.59
CA PRO A 122 -14.15 -11.56 -1.36
C PRO A 122 -13.85 -10.09 -1.01
N VAL A 123 -13.96 -9.23 -2.02
CA VAL A 123 -13.78 -7.78 -1.86
C VAL A 123 -15.07 -7.05 -2.25
N VAL A 124 -15.56 -6.22 -1.38
CA VAL A 124 -16.74 -5.37 -1.58
C VAL A 124 -16.30 -3.94 -1.81
N ILE A 125 -16.62 -3.39 -2.97
CA ILE A 125 -16.31 -2.01 -3.34
C ILE A 125 -17.57 -1.16 -3.19
N MET A 126 -17.50 -0.13 -2.32
CA MET A 126 -18.61 0.79 -2.07
C MET A 126 -18.64 1.90 -3.12
N ALA A 127 -19.49 1.77 -4.12
CA ALA A 127 -19.55 2.64 -5.30
C ALA A 127 -20.89 3.38 -5.48
N GLY A 128 -21.74 3.45 -4.43
CA GLY A 128 -23.08 4.07 -4.48
C GLY A 128 -23.10 5.59 -4.31
N GLY A 129 -22.01 6.20 -3.86
CA GLY A 129 -21.95 7.63 -3.52
C GLY A 129 -21.94 8.58 -4.73
N LYS A 130 -22.50 9.80 -4.56
CA LYS A 130 -22.55 10.84 -5.61
C LYS A 130 -21.19 11.52 -5.90
N GLY A 131 -20.21 11.42 -5.00
CA GLY A 131 -18.89 12.03 -5.17
C GLY A 131 -18.88 13.56 -5.22
N THR A 132 -19.76 14.24 -4.48
CA THR A 132 -20.03 15.68 -4.58
C THR A 132 -18.82 16.58 -4.37
N ARG A 133 -17.80 16.12 -3.63
CA ARG A 133 -16.55 16.88 -3.40
C ARG A 133 -15.65 16.96 -4.65
N LEU A 134 -15.88 16.11 -5.66
CA LEU A 134 -15.15 16.09 -6.93
C LEU A 134 -15.95 16.70 -8.09
N LYS A 135 -16.97 17.53 -7.80
CA LYS A 135 -17.65 18.32 -8.85
C LYS A 135 -16.69 19.35 -9.46
N PRO A 136 -16.76 19.60 -10.78
CA PRO A 136 -17.79 19.15 -11.75
C PRO A 136 -17.54 17.76 -12.37
N TYR A 137 -16.41 17.09 -12.14
CA TYR A 137 -16.10 15.79 -12.76
C TYR A 137 -17.20 14.76 -12.54
N THR A 138 -17.73 14.68 -11.29
CA THR A 138 -18.77 13.72 -10.92
C THR A 138 -20.16 14.05 -11.46
N ASP A 139 -20.35 15.26 -12.01
CA ASP A 139 -21.56 15.60 -12.76
C ASP A 139 -21.58 14.87 -14.13
N ILE A 140 -20.42 14.51 -14.70
CA ILE A 140 -20.27 13.81 -15.96
C ILE A 140 -20.04 12.32 -15.73
N LEU A 141 -18.95 11.94 -15.02
CA LEU A 141 -18.57 10.57 -14.75
C LEU A 141 -18.85 10.20 -13.28
N PRO A 142 -19.38 9.01 -12.99
CA PRO A 142 -19.46 8.54 -11.60
C PRO A 142 -18.03 8.39 -11.03
N LYS A 143 -17.87 8.64 -9.72
CA LYS A 143 -16.57 8.63 -9.05
C LYS A 143 -15.72 7.39 -9.34
N PRO A 144 -16.26 6.15 -9.37
CA PRO A 144 -15.50 4.94 -9.70
C PRO A 144 -14.84 4.96 -11.07
N LEU A 145 -15.33 5.77 -12.01
CA LEU A 145 -14.84 5.84 -13.40
C LEU A 145 -13.92 7.04 -13.65
N ILE A 146 -13.58 7.84 -12.62
CA ILE A 146 -12.63 8.94 -12.79
C ILE A 146 -11.26 8.37 -13.19
N PRO A 147 -10.65 8.87 -14.29
CA PRO A 147 -9.36 8.38 -14.76
C PRO A 147 -8.21 8.85 -13.86
N ILE A 148 -7.33 7.93 -13.53
CA ILE A 148 -6.04 8.15 -12.88
C ILE A 148 -4.97 7.56 -13.80
N GLY A 149 -4.31 8.42 -14.58
CA GLY A 149 -3.47 7.99 -15.69
C GLY A 149 -4.30 7.25 -16.77
N ASN A 150 -3.85 6.10 -17.20
CA ASN A 150 -4.49 5.29 -18.26
C ASN A 150 -5.59 4.32 -17.78
N LYS A 151 -5.94 4.31 -16.48
CA LYS A 151 -6.98 3.45 -15.89
C LYS A 151 -7.93 4.28 -15.03
N THR A 152 -9.13 3.77 -14.79
CA THR A 152 -10.02 4.34 -13.78
C THR A 152 -9.50 4.04 -12.37
N ILE A 153 -9.92 4.86 -11.39
CA ILE A 153 -9.56 4.63 -9.98
C ILE A 153 -9.97 3.22 -9.53
N THR A 154 -11.15 2.76 -9.91
CA THR A 154 -11.63 1.44 -9.51
C THR A 154 -10.84 0.31 -10.18
N GLU A 155 -10.37 0.46 -11.42
CA GLU A 155 -9.46 -0.53 -12.03
C GLU A 155 -8.15 -0.63 -11.26
N ARG A 156 -7.59 0.49 -10.81
CA ARG A 156 -6.37 0.49 -9.97
C ARG A 156 -6.59 -0.17 -8.63
N ILE A 157 -7.75 0.07 -8.00
CA ILE A 157 -8.16 -0.63 -6.78
C ILE A 157 -8.21 -2.14 -7.03
N ILE A 158 -8.89 -2.59 -8.08
CA ILE A 158 -8.98 -4.00 -8.47
C ILE A 158 -7.59 -4.58 -8.72
N ASP A 159 -6.74 -3.90 -9.50
CA ASP A 159 -5.35 -4.34 -9.76
C ASP A 159 -4.56 -4.57 -8.46
N THR A 160 -4.72 -3.67 -7.48
CA THR A 160 -4.03 -3.78 -6.18
C THR A 160 -4.52 -4.99 -5.39
N PHE A 161 -5.84 -5.24 -5.39
CA PHE A 161 -6.39 -6.43 -4.76
C PHE A 161 -5.99 -7.72 -5.49
N MET A 162 -5.95 -7.72 -6.83
CA MET A 162 -5.49 -8.85 -7.63
C MET A 162 -4.02 -9.19 -7.36
N LYS A 163 -3.16 -8.18 -7.21
CA LYS A 163 -1.77 -8.38 -6.78
C LYS A 163 -1.67 -9.08 -5.43
N ASN A 164 -2.60 -8.81 -4.53
CA ASN A 164 -2.74 -9.48 -3.23
C ASN A 164 -3.50 -10.83 -3.31
N GLY A 165 -3.93 -11.27 -4.50
CA GLY A 165 -4.54 -12.58 -4.75
C GLY A 165 -6.06 -12.63 -4.66
N CYS A 166 -6.75 -11.49 -4.50
CA CYS A 166 -8.21 -11.43 -4.54
C CYS A 166 -8.70 -11.41 -5.99
N SER A 167 -9.68 -12.26 -6.31
CA SER A 167 -10.27 -12.33 -7.66
C SER A 167 -11.79 -12.24 -7.67
N ARG A 168 -12.43 -12.21 -6.50
CA ARG A 168 -13.90 -12.14 -6.35
C ARG A 168 -14.30 -10.78 -5.83
N PHE A 169 -15.00 -9.99 -6.66
CA PHE A 169 -15.41 -8.63 -6.34
C PHE A 169 -16.92 -8.49 -6.33
N PHE A 170 -17.42 -7.77 -5.34
CA PHE A 170 -18.79 -7.28 -5.26
C PHE A 170 -18.75 -5.77 -5.33
N MET A 171 -19.57 -5.17 -6.17
CA MET A 171 -19.63 -3.71 -6.27
C MET A 171 -21.04 -3.23 -5.93
N ILE A 172 -21.19 -2.49 -4.84
CA ILE A 172 -22.46 -1.89 -4.45
C ILE A 172 -22.59 -0.56 -5.18
N VAL A 173 -23.59 -0.46 -6.04
CA VAL A 173 -23.79 0.67 -6.96
C VAL A 173 -25.17 1.32 -6.77
N ASN A 174 -25.21 2.65 -6.90
CA ASN A 174 -26.44 3.44 -6.85
C ASN A 174 -26.37 4.57 -7.89
N TYR A 175 -25.65 5.67 -7.59
CA TYR A 175 -25.55 6.82 -8.49
C TYR A 175 -24.88 6.46 -9.81
N LYS A 176 -25.57 6.76 -10.93
CA LYS A 176 -25.10 6.45 -12.29
C LYS A 176 -24.68 4.98 -12.48
N ARG A 177 -25.36 4.05 -11.81
CA ARG A 177 -25.03 2.62 -11.80
C ARG A 177 -24.90 2.00 -13.20
N ASP A 178 -25.72 2.44 -14.14
CA ASP A 178 -25.70 1.89 -15.50
C ASP A 178 -24.39 2.22 -16.24
N PHE A 179 -23.81 3.40 -16.01
CA PHE A 179 -22.49 3.76 -16.50
C PHE A 179 -21.40 2.85 -15.93
N ILE A 180 -21.44 2.65 -14.61
CA ILE A 180 -20.47 1.80 -13.90
C ILE A 180 -20.56 0.35 -14.43
N LYS A 181 -21.78 -0.20 -14.47
CA LYS A 181 -22.00 -1.58 -14.96
C LYS A 181 -21.55 -1.74 -16.40
N SER A 182 -21.96 -0.83 -17.29
CA SER A 182 -21.59 -0.88 -18.72
C SER A 182 -20.08 -0.89 -18.88
N TYR A 183 -19.35 -0.06 -18.12
CA TYR A 183 -17.90 0.00 -18.20
C TYR A 183 -17.24 -1.33 -17.78
N PHE A 184 -17.65 -1.89 -16.65
CA PHE A 184 -17.04 -3.10 -16.09
C PHE A 184 -17.58 -4.41 -16.69
N GLN A 185 -18.64 -4.41 -17.48
CA GLN A 185 -19.14 -5.58 -18.19
C GLN A 185 -18.38 -5.88 -19.48
N TYR A 186 -17.68 -4.89 -20.06
CA TYR A 186 -16.94 -5.08 -21.30
C TYR A 186 -15.55 -5.69 -21.10
N GLY A 187 -15.17 -6.58 -22.04
CA GLY A 187 -13.86 -7.18 -22.13
C GLY A 187 -13.67 -8.46 -21.29
N LYS A 188 -12.64 -9.23 -21.63
CA LYS A 188 -12.22 -10.41 -20.86
C LYS A 188 -11.47 -9.93 -19.62
N LYS A 189 -11.86 -10.42 -18.47
CA LYS A 189 -11.26 -10.06 -17.17
C LYS A 189 -10.80 -11.32 -16.46
N ASP A 190 -9.72 -11.19 -15.70
CA ASP A 190 -9.13 -12.26 -14.90
C ASP A 190 -9.70 -12.26 -13.46
N TYR A 191 -10.89 -11.65 -13.27
CA TYR A 191 -11.60 -11.58 -11.99
C TYR A 191 -13.11 -11.65 -12.19
N ASP A 192 -13.81 -12.10 -11.15
CA ASP A 192 -15.26 -12.15 -11.09
C ASP A 192 -15.83 -10.87 -10.48
N MET A 193 -16.82 -10.26 -11.13
CA MET A 193 -17.50 -9.05 -10.64
C MET A 193 -18.99 -9.26 -10.54
N THR A 194 -19.52 -9.11 -9.33
CA THR A 194 -20.97 -9.13 -9.04
C THR A 194 -21.42 -7.73 -8.65
N PHE A 195 -22.43 -7.19 -9.34
CA PHE A 195 -23.03 -5.90 -9.02
C PHE A 195 -24.24 -6.08 -8.11
N LEU A 196 -24.29 -5.27 -7.05
CA LEU A 196 -25.40 -5.20 -6.13
C LEU A 196 -26.06 -3.82 -6.23
N ASP A 197 -27.31 -3.80 -6.64
CA ASP A 197 -28.07 -2.56 -6.86
C ASP A 197 -28.64 -2.03 -5.55
N GLU A 198 -28.14 -0.90 -5.12
CA GLU A 198 -28.72 -0.13 -4.04
C GLU A 198 -29.75 0.84 -4.64
N ASN A 199 -31.05 0.57 -4.46
CA ASN A 199 -32.12 1.40 -5.06
C ASN A 199 -32.18 2.80 -4.43
N GLU A 200 -31.97 2.88 -3.11
CA GLU A 200 -31.86 4.13 -2.39
C GLU A 200 -30.51 4.14 -1.65
N TYR A 201 -29.81 5.26 -1.71
CA TYR A 201 -28.52 5.38 -1.02
C TYR A 201 -28.70 5.28 0.50
N ARG A 202 -28.08 4.25 1.08
CA ARG A 202 -28.23 3.87 2.51
C ARG A 202 -27.04 4.23 3.39
N GLY A 203 -26.20 5.15 2.94
CA GLY A 203 -24.97 5.53 3.65
C GLY A 203 -23.81 4.54 3.38
N THR A 204 -22.69 4.76 4.05
CA THR A 204 -21.46 3.95 3.85
C THR A 204 -21.53 2.55 4.48
N GLY A 205 -22.53 2.28 5.31
CA GLY A 205 -22.72 0.98 5.99
C GLY A 205 -23.99 0.26 5.56
N GLY A 206 -25.08 0.98 5.31
CA GLY A 206 -26.39 0.38 5.05
C GLY A 206 -26.46 -0.44 3.76
N GLY A 207 -25.69 -0.07 2.74
CA GLY A 207 -25.56 -0.83 1.48
C GLY A 207 -25.03 -2.25 1.67
N LEU A 208 -24.24 -2.50 2.72
CA LEU A 208 -23.73 -3.84 3.04
C LEU A 208 -24.84 -4.83 3.41
N SER A 209 -26.05 -4.36 3.78
CA SER A 209 -27.21 -5.23 4.01
C SER A 209 -27.56 -6.10 2.81
N LEU A 210 -27.20 -5.67 1.57
CA LEU A 210 -27.38 -6.44 0.35
C LEU A 210 -26.54 -7.73 0.29
N LEU A 211 -25.54 -7.85 1.16
CA LEU A 211 -24.68 -9.05 1.26
C LEU A 211 -25.23 -10.11 2.21
N LYS A 212 -26.30 -9.83 2.98
CA LYS A 212 -26.92 -10.81 3.86
C LYS A 212 -27.34 -12.06 3.08
N GLY A 213 -26.95 -13.22 3.61
CA GLY A 213 -27.22 -14.51 2.96
C GLY A 213 -26.36 -14.82 1.71
N ALA A 214 -25.53 -13.88 1.26
CA ALA A 214 -24.61 -14.10 0.14
C ALA A 214 -23.13 -14.19 0.59
N MET A 215 -22.79 -13.65 1.76
CA MET A 215 -21.44 -13.63 2.29
C MET A 215 -21.33 -14.58 3.48
N HIS A 216 -20.46 -15.59 3.38
CA HIS A 216 -20.32 -16.67 4.37
C HIS A 216 -18.88 -16.86 4.88
N GLU A 217 -17.97 -15.99 4.48
CA GLU A 217 -16.57 -16.02 4.85
C GLU A 217 -16.06 -14.60 5.14
N THR A 218 -14.93 -14.47 5.81
CA THR A 218 -14.25 -13.17 6.01
C THR A 218 -14.11 -12.44 4.68
N PHE A 219 -14.46 -11.18 4.62
CA PHE A 219 -14.39 -10.36 3.40
C PHE A 219 -13.82 -8.97 3.68
N ILE A 220 -13.38 -8.31 2.62
CA ILE A 220 -12.85 -6.95 2.69
C ILE A 220 -13.90 -5.99 2.14
N VAL A 221 -14.09 -4.86 2.83
CA VAL A 221 -14.86 -3.72 2.31
C VAL A 221 -13.90 -2.57 2.08
N THR A 222 -14.01 -1.94 0.91
CA THR A 222 -13.23 -0.75 0.55
C THR A 222 -14.09 0.31 -0.11
N ASN A 223 -13.75 1.58 0.10
CA ASN A 223 -14.32 2.66 -0.68
C ASN A 223 -13.80 2.60 -2.13
N CYS A 224 -14.53 3.17 -3.08
CA CYS A 224 -14.16 3.20 -4.51
C CYS A 224 -13.17 4.33 -4.87
N ASP A 225 -12.59 5.00 -3.90
CA ASP A 225 -11.74 6.17 -4.05
C ASP A 225 -10.42 6.11 -3.29
N ILE A 226 -10.11 4.96 -2.69
CA ILE A 226 -8.88 4.75 -1.93
C ILE A 226 -8.06 3.60 -2.49
N ILE A 227 -6.74 3.74 -2.41
CA ILE A 227 -5.78 2.67 -2.68
C ILE A 227 -4.88 2.54 -1.47
N ILE A 228 -4.67 1.31 -1.00
CA ILE A 228 -3.66 1.00 0.03
C ILE A 228 -2.60 0.13 -0.62
N GLU A 229 -1.39 0.68 -0.76
CA GLU A 229 -0.24 -0.03 -1.33
C GLU A 229 0.51 -0.78 -0.23
N ASP A 230 0.02 -1.98 0.09
CA ASP A 230 0.65 -2.85 1.09
C ASP A 230 0.34 -4.34 0.83
N VAL A 231 0.89 -5.21 1.67
CA VAL A 231 0.62 -6.65 1.70
C VAL A 231 -0.55 -6.92 2.65
N TYR A 232 -1.71 -7.25 2.09
CA TYR A 232 -2.97 -7.40 2.86
C TYR A 232 -3.02 -8.65 3.73
N GLU A 233 -2.16 -9.63 3.49
CA GLU A 233 -2.06 -10.84 4.33
C GLU A 233 -1.79 -10.48 5.80
N LYS A 234 -0.94 -9.49 6.06
CA LYS A 234 -0.65 -9.00 7.42
C LYS A 234 -1.92 -8.56 8.16
N TYR A 235 -2.80 -7.85 7.46
CA TYR A 235 -4.05 -7.36 8.02
C TYR A 235 -5.01 -8.50 8.35
N LEU A 236 -5.12 -9.45 7.41
CA LEU A 236 -6.00 -10.61 7.57
C LEU A 236 -5.50 -11.54 8.68
N ARG A 237 -4.19 -11.74 8.79
CA ARG A 237 -3.57 -12.54 9.85
C ARG A 237 -3.87 -11.93 11.23
N GLU A 238 -3.58 -10.64 11.42
CA GLU A 238 -3.84 -9.95 12.67
C GLU A 238 -5.34 -9.93 13.03
N HIS A 239 -6.21 -9.74 12.04
CA HIS A 239 -7.65 -9.81 12.21
C HIS A 239 -8.09 -11.16 12.80
N LYS A 240 -7.58 -12.27 12.23
CA LYS A 240 -7.88 -13.64 12.69
C LYS A 240 -7.27 -13.95 14.05
N GLU A 241 -6.00 -13.59 14.27
CA GLU A 241 -5.31 -13.81 15.55
C GLU A 241 -6.02 -13.10 16.70
N LYS A 242 -6.44 -11.86 16.47
CA LYS A 242 -7.17 -11.07 17.48
C LYS A 242 -8.66 -11.43 17.58
N LYS A 243 -9.18 -12.28 16.68
CA LYS A 243 -10.60 -12.65 16.60
C LYS A 243 -11.51 -11.43 16.57
N ASN A 244 -11.17 -10.46 15.74
CA ASN A 244 -11.97 -9.25 15.60
C ASN A 244 -13.22 -9.54 14.76
N LEU A 245 -14.36 -8.94 15.13
CA LEU A 245 -15.54 -8.92 14.26
C LEU A 245 -15.30 -8.02 13.05
N VAL A 246 -14.64 -6.87 13.27
CA VAL A 246 -14.17 -5.96 12.22
C VAL A 246 -12.78 -5.48 12.57
N THR A 247 -11.90 -5.40 11.58
CA THR A 247 -10.63 -4.67 11.67
C THR A 247 -10.68 -3.49 10.71
N VAL A 248 -10.52 -2.29 11.25
CA VAL A 248 -10.40 -1.05 10.49
C VAL A 248 -8.93 -0.83 10.15
N VAL A 249 -8.58 -0.70 8.88
CA VAL A 249 -7.24 -0.24 8.51
C VAL A 249 -7.20 1.28 8.67
N ALA A 250 -6.29 1.76 9.50
CA ALA A 250 -6.21 3.16 9.91
C ALA A 250 -4.84 3.74 9.58
N ALA A 251 -4.81 4.86 8.85
CA ALA A 251 -3.57 5.56 8.54
C ALA A 251 -3.18 6.51 9.69
N LYS A 252 -1.90 6.47 10.06
CA LYS A 252 -1.35 7.40 11.05
C LYS A 252 -1.06 8.73 10.38
N LYS A 253 -1.87 9.76 10.72
CA LYS A 253 -1.66 11.12 10.26
C LYS A 253 -0.96 11.97 11.31
N ASN A 254 0.01 12.77 10.83
CA ASN A 254 0.68 13.77 11.64
C ASN A 254 0.29 15.15 11.12
N MET A 255 -0.23 16.00 11.98
CA MET A 255 -0.61 17.38 11.67
C MET A 255 0.12 18.34 12.58
N GLN A 256 0.84 19.29 12.01
CA GLN A 256 1.45 20.39 12.75
C GLN A 256 0.63 21.66 12.52
N LEU A 257 0.17 22.28 13.60
CA LEU A 257 -0.42 23.59 13.50
C LEU A 257 0.67 24.64 13.25
N ALA A 258 0.38 25.58 12.35
CA ALA A 258 1.36 26.62 11.99
C ALA A 258 1.48 27.72 13.06
N TYR A 259 0.57 27.74 14.05
CA TYR A 259 0.42 28.77 15.07
C TYR A 259 0.52 28.17 16.45
N GLY A 260 0.89 29.00 17.45
CA GLY A 260 0.73 28.68 18.85
C GLY A 260 -0.75 28.55 19.21
N ILE A 261 -1.08 27.54 20.02
CA ILE A 261 -2.42 27.39 20.61
C ILE A 261 -2.41 27.90 22.05
N MET A 262 -3.52 28.44 22.49
CA MET A 262 -3.72 28.93 23.84
C MET A 262 -4.98 28.30 24.44
N ASN A 263 -4.83 27.75 25.62
CA ASN A 263 -5.95 27.27 26.43
C ASN A 263 -6.25 28.36 27.50
N VAL A 264 -7.49 28.81 27.53
CA VAL A 264 -7.95 29.80 28.50
C VAL A 264 -9.10 29.24 29.33
N ASP A 265 -9.25 29.68 30.56
CA ASP A 265 -10.41 29.36 31.39
C ASP A 265 -11.66 30.16 30.99
N GLU A 266 -12.77 29.97 31.71
CA GLU A 266 -14.05 30.65 31.47
C GLU A 266 -13.96 32.18 31.72
N THR A 267 -12.93 32.66 32.43
CA THR A 267 -12.69 34.09 32.73
C THR A 267 -11.77 34.76 31.71
N GLY A 268 -11.14 33.95 30.80
CA GLY A 268 -10.18 34.42 29.80
C GLY A 268 -8.75 34.44 30.31
N GLU A 269 -8.45 33.88 31.50
CA GLU A 269 -7.08 33.72 32.00
C GLU A 269 -6.36 32.62 31.20
N LEU A 270 -5.11 32.90 30.78
CA LEU A 270 -4.27 31.95 30.03
C LEU A 270 -3.80 30.82 30.94
N LEU A 271 -4.23 29.59 30.64
CA LEU A 271 -3.84 28.40 31.39
C LEU A 271 -2.59 27.74 30.82
N GLU A 272 -2.47 27.70 29.49
CA GLU A 272 -1.38 27.02 28.81
C GLU A 272 -1.17 27.62 27.41
N MET A 273 0.07 27.58 26.93
CA MET A 273 0.42 27.97 25.55
C MET A 273 1.42 26.96 24.99
N GLU A 274 1.11 26.43 23.81
CA GLU A 274 1.96 25.49 23.08
C GLU A 274 2.28 26.03 21.69
N GLU A 275 3.56 26.21 21.37
CA GLU A 275 3.99 26.76 20.06
C GLU A 275 4.09 25.63 19.03
N LYS A 276 3.32 25.78 17.94
CA LYS A 276 3.31 24.86 16.78
C LYS A 276 3.15 23.39 17.15
N PRO A 277 2.11 23.02 17.90
CA PRO A 277 1.92 21.67 18.39
C PRO A 277 1.81 20.66 17.24
N LYS A 278 2.30 19.45 17.51
CA LYS A 278 2.19 18.31 16.59
C LYS A 278 1.19 17.32 17.15
N TYR A 279 0.16 17.06 16.38
CA TYR A 279 -0.84 16.04 16.70
C TYR A 279 -0.61 14.80 15.83
N SER A 280 -0.71 13.63 16.45
CA SER A 280 -0.69 12.34 15.76
C SER A 280 -1.98 11.59 16.09
N PHE A 281 -2.71 11.16 15.06
CA PHE A 281 -3.96 10.44 15.22
C PHE A 281 -4.17 9.41 14.12
N LEU A 282 -5.00 8.41 14.40
CA LEU A 282 -5.38 7.38 13.43
C LEU A 282 -6.61 7.85 12.65
N THR A 283 -6.50 7.83 11.33
CA THR A 283 -7.59 8.18 10.41
C THR A 283 -8.15 6.91 9.80
N ASN A 284 -9.48 6.78 9.83
CA ASN A 284 -10.18 5.70 9.13
C ASN A 284 -9.99 5.85 7.62
N THR A 285 -9.37 4.85 7.00
CA THR A 285 -9.08 4.87 5.56
C THR A 285 -10.27 4.51 4.69
N GLY A 286 -11.30 3.88 5.24
CA GLY A 286 -12.39 3.28 4.47
C GLY A 286 -12.09 1.86 3.98
N PHE A 287 -11.08 1.21 4.53
CA PHE A 287 -10.75 -0.20 4.30
C PHE A 287 -11.03 -1.00 5.57
N TYR A 288 -11.80 -2.07 5.43
CA TYR A 288 -12.23 -2.90 6.56
C TYR A 288 -12.09 -4.38 6.23
N ILE A 289 -11.68 -5.19 7.21
CA ILE A 289 -11.78 -6.64 7.17
C ILE A 289 -12.93 -7.03 8.10
N ILE A 290 -13.86 -7.82 7.59
CA ILE A 290 -15.17 -8.02 8.23
C ILE A 290 -15.51 -9.50 8.27
N GLU A 291 -15.96 -9.98 9.44
CA GLU A 291 -16.58 -11.30 9.57
C GLU A 291 -18.06 -11.24 9.18
N PRO A 292 -18.63 -12.32 8.59
CA PRO A 292 -20.01 -12.33 8.10
C PRO A 292 -21.05 -11.95 9.16
N GLU A 293 -20.81 -12.27 10.42
CA GLU A 293 -21.70 -11.95 11.54
C GLU A 293 -21.94 -10.44 11.71
N PHE A 294 -21.01 -9.61 11.21
CA PHE A 294 -21.19 -8.16 11.24
C PHE A 294 -22.43 -7.71 10.47
N LEU A 295 -22.81 -8.43 9.43
CA LEU A 295 -23.97 -8.10 8.61
C LEU A 295 -25.29 -8.12 9.41
N ASP A 296 -25.36 -8.91 10.48
CA ASP A 296 -26.55 -8.99 11.34
C ASP A 296 -26.81 -7.70 12.12
N TYR A 297 -25.77 -6.87 12.34
CA TYR A 297 -25.86 -5.58 13.01
C TYR A 297 -26.38 -4.46 12.10
N ILE A 298 -26.48 -4.70 10.79
CA ILE A 298 -26.91 -3.70 9.81
C ILE A 298 -28.44 -3.76 9.70
N PRO A 299 -29.17 -2.69 10.03
CA PRO A 299 -30.60 -2.64 9.85
C PRO A 299 -30.98 -2.65 8.37
N GLU A 300 -31.94 -3.48 7.99
CA GLU A 300 -32.40 -3.54 6.61
C GLU A 300 -33.16 -2.28 6.22
N GLY A 301 -32.88 -1.78 5.02
CA GLY A 301 -33.59 -0.64 4.44
C GLY A 301 -33.29 0.73 5.05
N ASN A 302 -32.48 0.81 6.10
CA ASN A 302 -32.20 2.07 6.78
C ASN A 302 -30.90 2.73 6.29
N PHE A 303 -30.88 4.06 6.36
CA PHE A 303 -29.67 4.84 6.17
C PHE A 303 -28.81 4.78 7.43
N ILE A 304 -27.57 4.29 7.28
CA ILE A 304 -26.62 4.22 8.38
C ILE A 304 -25.18 4.29 7.85
N HIS A 305 -24.31 4.96 8.57
CA HIS A 305 -22.88 5.01 8.24
C HIS A 305 -22.10 3.89 8.95
N MET A 306 -20.97 3.48 8.37
CA MET A 306 -20.10 2.47 8.94
C MET A 306 -19.68 2.77 10.38
N PRO A 307 -19.24 4.00 10.74
CA PRO A 307 -18.88 4.31 12.13
C PRO A 307 -19.98 4.07 13.14
N ASP A 308 -21.25 4.32 12.77
CA ASP A 308 -22.39 4.17 13.68
C ASP A 308 -22.63 2.66 13.98
N ILE A 309 -22.47 1.80 12.96
CA ILE A 309 -22.58 0.35 13.14
C ILE A 309 -21.44 -0.18 14.01
N LEU A 310 -20.19 0.27 13.75
CA LEU A 310 -19.04 -0.11 14.55
C LEU A 310 -19.22 0.28 16.02
N GLN A 311 -19.72 1.50 16.28
CA GLN A 311 -19.99 1.97 17.64
C GLN A 311 -21.05 1.09 18.33
N LYS A 312 -22.11 0.72 17.63
CA LYS A 312 -23.12 -0.20 18.14
C LYS A 312 -22.51 -1.57 18.49
N CYS A 313 -21.71 -2.15 17.59
CA CYS A 313 -21.02 -3.41 17.85
C CYS A 313 -20.12 -3.33 19.10
N MET A 314 -19.38 -2.24 19.29
CA MET A 314 -18.54 -2.02 20.48
C MET A 314 -19.39 -1.93 21.76
N GLN A 315 -20.53 -1.24 21.71
CA GLN A 315 -21.47 -1.15 22.85
C GLN A 315 -22.06 -2.52 23.24
N GLU A 316 -22.22 -3.41 22.26
CA GLU A 316 -22.67 -4.79 22.47
C GLU A 316 -21.51 -5.75 22.81
N GLY A 317 -20.31 -5.22 23.13
CA GLY A 317 -19.17 -6.00 23.58
C GLY A 317 -18.43 -6.77 22.47
N LYS A 318 -18.70 -6.44 21.20
CA LYS A 318 -17.99 -7.04 20.06
C LYS A 318 -16.62 -6.43 19.89
N ARG A 319 -15.66 -7.25 19.49
CA ARG A 319 -14.28 -6.81 19.31
C ARG A 319 -14.10 -6.14 17.95
N ILE A 320 -13.87 -4.84 17.96
CA ILE A 320 -13.49 -4.04 16.79
C ILE A 320 -12.02 -3.67 16.96
N GLY A 321 -11.18 -4.07 16.00
CA GLY A 321 -9.74 -3.78 15.99
C GLY A 321 -9.38 -2.64 15.02
N ALA A 322 -8.20 -2.07 15.21
CA ALA A 322 -7.57 -1.16 14.26
C ALA A 322 -6.19 -1.71 13.88
N TYR A 323 -5.91 -1.78 12.57
CA TYR A 323 -4.58 -2.05 12.05
C TYR A 323 -3.97 -0.75 11.56
N GLN A 324 -2.84 -0.35 12.14
CA GLN A 324 -2.19 0.91 11.80
C GLN A 324 -1.27 0.74 10.59
N ILE A 325 -1.38 1.67 9.64
CA ILE A 325 -0.46 1.82 8.51
C ILE A 325 0.13 3.24 8.49
N GLU A 326 1.27 3.41 7.83
CA GLU A 326 1.84 4.73 7.58
C GLU A 326 1.03 5.48 6.50
N GLU A 327 1.01 6.82 6.59
CA GLU A 327 0.19 7.67 5.72
C GLU A 327 0.54 7.50 4.22
N GLU A 328 1.82 7.29 3.90
CA GLU A 328 2.34 7.14 2.54
C GLU A 328 1.79 5.92 1.79
N LYS A 329 1.32 4.91 2.54
CA LYS A 329 0.68 3.71 1.97
C LYS A 329 -0.77 3.93 1.57
N TRP A 330 -1.39 5.01 2.02
CA TRP A 330 -2.80 5.30 1.80
C TRP A 330 -2.97 6.47 0.83
N LEU A 331 -3.56 6.20 -0.31
CA LEU A 331 -3.91 7.18 -1.33
C LEU A 331 -5.44 7.37 -1.30
N ASP A 332 -5.89 8.58 -1.06
CA ASP A 332 -7.32 8.95 -1.03
C ASP A 332 -7.63 9.95 -2.15
N MET A 333 -8.57 9.65 -3.00
CA MET A 333 -9.07 10.53 -4.06
C MET A 333 -10.31 11.32 -3.61
N GLY A 334 -10.43 11.62 -2.33
CA GLY A 334 -11.60 12.32 -1.78
C GLY A 334 -11.71 13.80 -2.14
N GLN A 335 -10.60 14.44 -2.53
CA GLN A 335 -10.48 15.87 -2.86
C GLN A 335 -9.59 16.07 -4.09
N PHE A 336 -9.68 17.27 -4.72
CA PHE A 336 -8.93 17.57 -5.94
C PHE A 336 -7.41 17.51 -5.76
N GLU A 337 -6.90 18.06 -4.67
CA GLU A 337 -5.46 18.06 -4.39
C GLU A 337 -4.91 16.62 -4.25
N GLU A 338 -5.65 15.77 -3.56
CA GLU A 338 -5.27 14.36 -3.37
C GLU A 338 -5.42 13.56 -4.68
N MET A 339 -6.44 13.87 -5.49
CA MET A 339 -6.60 13.29 -6.82
C MET A 339 -5.40 13.63 -7.72
N GLU A 340 -4.90 14.87 -7.67
CA GLU A 340 -3.76 15.29 -8.48
C GLU A 340 -2.47 14.61 -8.02
N LYS A 341 -2.23 14.50 -6.71
CA LYS A 341 -1.11 13.73 -6.16
C LYS A 341 -1.16 12.26 -6.61
N MET A 342 -2.35 11.67 -6.58
CA MET A 342 -2.55 10.30 -7.04
C MET A 342 -2.26 10.16 -8.53
N ARG A 343 -2.67 11.12 -9.38
CA ARG A 343 -2.33 11.13 -10.81
C ARG A 343 -0.83 11.13 -11.04
N GLN A 344 -0.11 12.07 -10.41
CA GLN A 344 1.35 12.18 -10.54
C GLN A 344 2.08 10.89 -10.14
N ARG A 345 1.53 10.10 -9.23
CA ARG A 345 2.12 8.81 -8.81
C ARG A 345 1.93 7.70 -9.85
N PHE A 346 0.92 7.82 -10.71
CA PHE A 346 0.56 6.78 -11.69
C PHE A 346 0.80 7.19 -13.15
N GLU A 347 1.26 8.40 -13.42
CA GLU A 347 1.78 8.85 -14.72
C GLU A 347 3.26 8.49 -14.89
#